data_6cd5cbb8f71ee5c868d9538234cb973a
#
_entry.id   6cd5cbb8f71ee5c868d9538234cb973a
#
_cell.length_a   1.000
_cell.length_b   1.000
_cell.length_c   1.000
_cell.angle_alpha   90.00
_cell.angle_beta   90.00
_cell.angle_gamma   90.00
#
_symmetry.space_group_name_H-M   'P 1'
#
loop_
_entity.id
_entity.type
_entity.pdbx_description
1 polymer ?
#
loop_
_entity_poly.entity_id
_entity_poly.type
_entity_poly.pdbx_seq_one_letter_code
_entity_poly.pdbx_strand_id
1 'polypeptide(L)'
;MTKYFEEIEDTRQQGKIKYILVEVIVITIAAVTAGAEHWNEIAMYCKSKVDMFRRVFNLKLENGVPTDDTFQRIFAIIKPDRLEKCFVNWARSISDIPEDEIVSIDGKTICGSRDDNYSVIHMVSAWANKTGIVLGQQRVDEKSNEIPAVPQLLDLIDVQNCTITSDAMNCQKKTVQKIREKNCNYVICLKGNQETLHDDVKLYFETAEKEPGFYPLSKTSTLDKGHGRIEKREYFLTTDIEWIENRDEWSGLNAIGMVRSTRIVDETESVEDRYFITSLTDVQLFSEAARKHWGIENNLHWCLDVNFDEDNCRMRKDNSGENLAVIRHIALNLYKSFTKVKMSMKAKRFRCSFDDHFLCNVILNKFC
;
A
#
# COMPACT_ATOMS: atom_id res chain seq x y z
N MET A 1 3.31 20.86 -1.84
CA MET A 1 3.20 19.96 -0.67
C MET A 1 2.50 20.65 0.52
N THR A 2 3.03 21.75 1.06
CA THR A 2 2.52 22.48 2.26
C THR A 2 1.01 22.65 2.27
N LYS A 3 0.42 23.16 1.18
CA LYS A 3 -1.02 23.43 1.05
C LYS A 3 -1.96 22.27 1.40
N TYR A 4 -1.50 21.02 1.25
CA TYR A 4 -2.31 19.83 1.57
C TYR A 4 -2.38 19.55 3.07
N PHE A 5 -1.39 19.99 3.85
CA PHE A 5 -1.32 19.78 5.28
C PHE A 5 -1.77 20.98 6.12
N GLU A 6 -2.08 22.11 5.48
CA GLU A 6 -2.64 23.32 6.13
C GLU A 6 -4.05 23.09 6.70
N GLU A 7 -4.78 22.08 6.17
CA GLU A 7 -6.13 21.73 6.64
C GLU A 7 -6.12 20.94 7.96
N ILE A 8 -4.95 20.51 8.45
CA ILE A 8 -4.85 19.77 9.71
C ILE A 8 -5.06 20.73 10.87
N GLU A 9 -6.15 20.52 11.61
CA GLU A 9 -6.46 21.29 12.80
C GLU A 9 -5.39 21.09 13.88
N ASP A 10 -4.80 22.19 14.32
CA ASP A 10 -3.86 22.19 15.44
C ASP A 10 -4.62 22.22 16.77
N THR A 11 -4.79 21.06 17.38
CA THR A 11 -5.53 20.89 18.64
C THR A 11 -4.74 21.34 19.88
N ARG A 12 -3.51 21.83 19.71
CA ARG A 12 -2.68 22.32 20.82
C ARG A 12 -3.24 23.64 21.38
N GLN A 13 -2.99 23.88 22.68
CA GLN A 13 -3.40 25.14 23.34
C GLN A 13 -2.71 26.33 22.68
N GLN A 14 -3.47 27.24 22.09
CA GLN A 14 -2.97 28.35 21.25
C GLN A 14 -1.85 29.16 21.92
N GLY A 15 -1.96 29.52 23.19
CA GLY A 15 -0.92 30.30 23.92
C GLY A 15 0.40 29.51 24.18
N LYS A 16 0.45 28.21 23.87
CA LYS A 16 1.62 27.34 24.06
C LYS A 16 2.19 26.81 22.75
N ILE A 17 1.63 27.18 21.61
CA ILE A 17 2.13 26.77 20.29
C ILE A 17 3.42 27.54 20.00
N LYS A 18 4.54 26.84 20.03
CA LYS A 18 5.86 27.40 19.69
C LYS A 18 6.23 27.15 18.23
N TYR A 19 5.77 26.04 17.64
CA TYR A 19 6.12 25.59 16.29
C TYR A 19 4.86 25.42 15.47
N ILE A 20 4.83 25.97 14.26
CA ILE A 20 3.72 25.87 13.31
C ILE A 20 3.58 24.41 12.85
N LEU A 21 2.39 23.82 12.98
CA LEU A 21 2.16 22.39 12.73
C LEU A 21 2.56 21.95 11.32
N VAL A 22 2.14 22.70 10.31
CA VAL A 22 2.45 22.38 8.91
C VAL A 22 3.96 22.42 8.62
N GLU A 23 4.69 23.36 9.26
CA GLU A 23 6.15 23.41 9.13
C GLU A 23 6.79 22.18 9.73
N VAL A 24 6.33 21.74 10.91
CA VAL A 24 6.84 20.52 11.58
C VAL A 24 6.59 19.30 10.70
N ILE A 25 5.43 19.15 10.08
CA ILE A 25 5.12 18.04 9.17
C ILE A 25 6.06 18.06 7.96
N VAL A 26 6.24 19.20 7.31
CA VAL A 26 7.08 19.34 6.10
C VAL A 26 8.55 19.04 6.37
N ILE A 27 9.10 19.56 7.47
CA ILE A 27 10.52 19.26 7.84
C ILE A 27 10.69 17.79 8.24
N THR A 28 9.66 17.15 8.83
CA THR A 28 9.69 15.72 9.13
C THR A 28 9.67 14.88 7.84
N ILE A 29 8.83 15.23 6.85
CA ILE A 29 8.82 14.57 5.54
C ILE A 29 10.21 14.69 4.90
N ALA A 30 10.83 15.87 4.93
CA ALA A 30 12.17 16.07 4.37
C ALA A 30 13.24 15.23 5.10
N ALA A 31 13.19 15.18 6.42
CA ALA A 31 14.12 14.39 7.22
C ALA A 31 13.99 12.88 6.95
N VAL A 32 12.77 12.35 6.92
CA VAL A 32 12.51 10.94 6.60
C VAL A 32 12.92 10.61 5.16
N THR A 33 12.65 11.52 4.21
CA THR A 33 13.15 11.40 2.83
C THR A 33 14.68 11.41 2.78
N ALA A 34 15.36 12.16 3.64
CA ALA A 34 16.81 12.18 3.72
C ALA A 34 17.44 11.03 4.54
N GLY A 35 16.63 10.12 5.09
CA GLY A 35 17.14 8.93 5.76
C GLY A 35 16.97 8.87 7.26
N ALA A 36 16.41 9.90 7.90
CA ALA A 36 16.12 9.87 9.33
C ALA A 36 14.97 8.89 9.64
N GLU A 37 15.13 8.09 10.70
CA GLU A 37 14.20 7.02 11.07
C GLU A 37 13.63 7.19 12.47
N HIS A 38 14.36 7.92 13.35
CA HIS A 38 14.01 8.16 14.74
C HIS A 38 13.87 9.65 15.06
N TRP A 39 13.12 10.01 16.13
CA TRP A 39 12.85 11.41 16.48
C TRP A 39 14.13 12.21 16.74
N ASN A 40 15.16 11.62 17.36
CA ASN A 40 16.45 12.24 17.57
C ASN A 40 17.17 12.54 16.24
N GLU A 41 17.11 11.63 15.27
CA GLU A 41 17.68 11.81 13.94
C GLU A 41 16.94 12.88 13.16
N ILE A 42 15.60 12.86 13.22
CA ILE A 42 14.72 13.88 12.61
C ILE A 42 15.08 15.26 13.18
N ALA A 43 15.16 15.39 14.51
CA ALA A 43 15.50 16.64 15.17
C ALA A 43 16.91 17.13 14.80
N MET A 44 17.90 16.23 14.80
CA MET A 44 19.27 16.52 14.43
C MET A 44 19.39 16.96 12.98
N TYR A 45 18.76 16.20 12.05
CA TYR A 45 18.75 16.55 10.63
C TYR A 45 18.08 17.91 10.40
N CYS A 46 16.88 18.11 10.92
CA CYS A 46 16.14 19.36 10.76
C CYS A 46 16.92 20.57 11.31
N LYS A 47 17.58 20.42 12.46
CA LYS A 47 18.42 21.47 13.05
C LYS A 47 19.60 21.85 12.13
N SER A 48 20.19 20.90 11.44
CA SER A 48 21.31 21.16 10.50
C SER A 48 20.88 21.82 9.19
N LYS A 49 19.57 21.81 8.85
CA LYS A 49 19.03 22.24 7.54
C LYS A 49 18.08 23.43 7.61
N VAL A 50 18.04 24.18 8.73
CA VAL A 50 17.12 25.32 8.95
C VAL A 50 17.16 26.33 7.81
N ASP A 51 18.36 26.72 7.36
CA ASP A 51 18.52 27.73 6.31
C ASP A 51 18.04 27.21 4.94
N MET A 52 18.24 25.93 4.67
CA MET A 52 17.72 25.28 3.47
C MET A 52 16.19 25.29 3.49
N PHE A 53 15.55 24.92 4.60
CA PHE A 53 14.11 24.93 4.76
C PHE A 53 13.50 26.32 4.57
N ARG A 54 14.11 27.34 5.15
CA ARG A 54 13.67 28.73 4.97
C ARG A 54 13.77 29.18 3.51
N ARG A 55 14.91 28.92 2.86
CA ARG A 55 15.20 29.38 1.52
C ARG A 55 14.39 28.65 0.45
N VAL A 56 14.29 27.30 0.53
CA VAL A 56 13.72 26.48 -0.55
C VAL A 56 12.22 26.24 -0.35
N PHE A 57 11.80 25.96 0.89
CA PHE A 57 10.41 25.65 1.19
C PHE A 57 9.61 26.86 1.73
N ASN A 58 10.27 28.02 1.83
CA ASN A 58 9.69 29.27 2.34
C ASN A 58 9.04 29.08 3.74
N LEU A 59 9.66 28.25 4.59
CA LEU A 59 9.21 28.04 5.97
C LEU A 59 9.76 29.17 6.85
N LYS A 60 8.95 29.68 7.78
CA LYS A 60 9.40 30.74 8.69
C LYS A 60 10.36 30.22 9.76
N LEU A 61 10.01 29.10 10.39
CA LEU A 61 10.75 28.48 11.50
C LEU A 61 11.20 29.52 12.52
N GLU A 62 10.29 30.43 12.93
CA GLU A 62 10.59 31.57 13.81
C GLU A 62 11.29 31.17 15.11
N ASN A 63 10.87 30.03 15.68
CA ASN A 63 11.42 29.48 16.91
C ASN A 63 12.44 28.35 16.66
N GLY A 64 12.97 28.27 15.43
CA GLY A 64 13.86 27.16 15.01
C GLY A 64 13.10 25.85 14.85
N VAL A 65 13.73 24.75 15.23
CA VAL A 65 13.27 23.38 15.06
C VAL A 65 12.92 22.74 16.41
N PRO A 66 11.85 21.92 16.49
CA PRO A 66 11.54 21.18 17.72
C PRO A 66 12.67 20.24 18.17
N THR A 67 12.71 19.96 19.48
CA THR A 67 13.47 18.84 20.01
C THR A 67 12.80 17.51 19.69
N ASP A 68 13.52 16.39 19.79
CA ASP A 68 13.01 15.03 19.60
C ASP A 68 11.76 14.73 20.44
N ASP A 69 11.75 15.04 21.73
CA ASP A 69 10.57 14.95 22.59
C ASP A 69 9.39 15.81 22.11
N THR A 70 9.68 16.96 21.51
CA THR A 70 8.64 17.84 21.00
C THR A 70 8.06 17.30 19.68
N PHE A 71 8.91 16.76 18.77
CA PHE A 71 8.43 16.04 17.59
C PHE A 71 7.51 14.88 18.01
N GLN A 72 7.96 14.02 18.93
CA GLN A 72 7.15 12.90 19.43
C GLN A 72 5.81 13.36 19.97
N ARG A 73 5.77 14.42 20.82
CA ARG A 73 4.52 14.96 21.38
C ARG A 73 3.59 15.51 20.30
N ILE A 74 4.13 16.19 19.30
CA ILE A 74 3.32 16.74 18.21
C ILE A 74 2.70 15.60 17.39
N PHE A 75 3.50 14.61 16.98
CA PHE A 75 3.00 13.47 16.20
C PHE A 75 2.09 12.54 17.01
N ALA A 76 2.20 12.50 18.33
CA ALA A 76 1.29 11.76 19.20
C ALA A 76 -0.13 12.34 19.24
N ILE A 77 -0.28 13.66 19.06
CA ILE A 77 -1.60 14.34 19.15
C ILE A 77 -2.26 14.59 17.80
N ILE A 78 -1.53 14.52 16.68
CA ILE A 78 -2.14 14.62 15.35
C ILE A 78 -3.11 13.45 15.20
N LYS A 79 -4.36 13.76 14.78
CA LYS A 79 -5.36 12.73 14.49
C LYS A 79 -4.99 12.02 13.19
N PRO A 80 -4.81 10.68 13.21
CA PRO A 80 -4.36 9.94 12.04
C PRO A 80 -5.26 10.10 10.82
N ASP A 81 -6.59 10.06 11.03
CA ASP A 81 -7.58 10.23 9.97
C ASP A 81 -7.42 11.56 9.20
N ARG A 82 -6.98 12.63 9.89
CA ARG A 82 -6.74 13.92 9.26
C ARG A 82 -5.46 13.95 8.44
N LEU A 83 -4.38 13.38 8.99
CA LEU A 83 -3.10 13.28 8.27
C LEU A 83 -3.24 12.37 7.06
N GLU A 84 -3.94 11.25 7.20
CA GLU A 84 -4.22 10.30 6.12
C GLU A 84 -5.03 10.96 5.00
N LYS A 85 -6.08 11.70 5.32
CA LYS A 85 -6.86 12.45 4.32
C LYS A 85 -5.99 13.44 3.54
N CYS A 86 -5.10 14.15 4.22
CA CYS A 86 -4.15 15.06 3.58
C CYS A 86 -3.17 14.31 2.67
N PHE A 87 -2.69 13.15 3.11
CA PHE A 87 -1.84 12.25 2.31
C PHE A 87 -2.55 11.80 1.04
N VAL A 88 -3.78 11.28 1.14
CA VAL A 88 -4.56 10.82 -0.03
C VAL A 88 -4.80 11.96 -1.02
N ASN A 89 -5.17 13.16 -0.56
CA ASN A 89 -5.36 14.33 -1.41
C ASN A 89 -4.04 14.73 -2.12
N TRP A 90 -2.92 14.65 -1.41
CA TRP A 90 -1.61 14.89 -2.00
C TRP A 90 -1.21 13.81 -2.98
N ALA A 91 -1.37 12.52 -2.65
CA ALA A 91 -1.04 11.39 -3.53
C ALA A 91 -1.82 11.48 -4.85
N ARG A 92 -3.10 11.81 -4.80
CA ARG A 92 -3.93 12.09 -5.99
C ARG A 92 -3.35 13.19 -6.87
N SER A 93 -2.73 14.22 -6.28
CA SER A 93 -2.18 15.36 -7.03
C SER A 93 -0.86 15.08 -7.74
N ILE A 94 -0.17 14.01 -7.39
CA ILE A 94 1.15 13.65 -7.96
C ILE A 94 1.08 12.55 -9.01
N SER A 95 -0.07 11.89 -9.15
CA SER A 95 -0.25 10.80 -10.11
C SER A 95 -1.71 10.70 -10.55
N ASP A 96 -1.92 10.75 -11.86
CA ASP A 96 -3.17 10.35 -12.47
C ASP A 96 -3.23 8.81 -12.50
N ILE A 97 -4.30 8.25 -11.97
CA ILE A 97 -4.53 6.80 -11.97
C ILE A 97 -5.17 6.43 -13.30
N PRO A 98 -4.51 5.61 -14.14
CA PRO A 98 -5.11 5.17 -15.40
C PRO A 98 -6.32 4.25 -15.13
N GLU A 99 -7.29 4.26 -16.05
CA GLU A 99 -8.52 3.43 -15.92
C GLU A 99 -8.24 1.92 -15.87
N ASP A 100 -7.14 1.47 -16.44
CA ASP A 100 -6.73 0.07 -16.43
C ASP A 100 -5.69 -0.24 -15.34
N GLU A 101 -5.62 0.58 -14.27
CA GLU A 101 -4.73 0.36 -13.13
C GLU A 101 -5.14 -0.87 -12.33
N ILE A 102 -4.15 -1.60 -11.83
CA ILE A 102 -4.35 -2.67 -10.87
C ILE A 102 -3.95 -2.14 -9.50
N VAL A 103 -4.93 -2.03 -8.61
CA VAL A 103 -4.74 -1.57 -7.25
C VAL A 103 -4.75 -2.77 -6.31
N SER A 104 -3.59 -3.09 -5.75
CA SER A 104 -3.47 -4.17 -4.76
C SER A 104 -3.75 -3.63 -3.36
N ILE A 105 -4.59 -4.34 -2.60
CA ILE A 105 -4.89 -4.04 -1.20
C ILE A 105 -4.38 -5.19 -0.35
N ASP A 106 -3.55 -4.87 0.65
CA ASP A 106 -2.95 -5.86 1.54
C ASP A 106 -2.60 -5.23 2.88
N GLY A 107 -2.53 -6.07 3.93
CA GLY A 107 -2.21 -5.68 5.28
C GLY A 107 -0.73 -5.88 5.62
N LYS A 108 -0.17 -4.95 6.40
CA LYS A 108 1.18 -5.06 6.95
C LYS A 108 1.17 -4.79 8.45
N THR A 109 1.81 -5.66 9.19
CA THR A 109 2.08 -5.48 10.62
C THR A 109 3.41 -4.78 10.82
N ILE A 110 3.43 -3.67 11.57
CA ILE A 110 4.66 -2.98 11.96
C ILE A 110 5.18 -3.66 13.25
N CYS A 111 6.06 -4.64 13.10
CA CYS A 111 6.46 -5.55 14.18
C CYS A 111 7.06 -4.81 15.40
N GLY A 112 7.90 -3.79 15.20
CA GLY A 112 8.52 -2.99 16.26
C GLY A 112 7.57 -2.09 17.04
N SER A 113 6.30 -1.95 16.60
CA SER A 113 5.31 -1.11 17.28
C SER A 113 4.78 -1.73 18.57
N ARG A 114 4.99 -3.02 18.82
CA ARG A 114 4.51 -3.74 20.00
C ARG A 114 5.51 -3.69 21.16
N ASP A 115 5.02 -3.55 22.39
CA ASP A 115 5.69 -3.89 23.65
C ASP A 115 4.64 -4.22 24.73
N ASP A 116 5.07 -4.27 26.00
CA ASP A 116 4.18 -4.59 27.13
C ASP A 116 3.04 -3.58 27.35
N ASN A 117 3.19 -2.35 26.84
CA ASN A 117 2.22 -1.25 27.02
C ASN A 117 1.47 -0.87 25.75
N TYR A 118 1.92 -1.32 24.58
CA TYR A 118 1.37 -0.92 23.29
C TYR A 118 1.07 -2.14 22.41
N SER A 119 -0.13 -2.15 21.84
CA SER A 119 -0.52 -3.14 20.83
C SER A 119 0.20 -2.91 19.51
N VAL A 120 0.33 -3.98 18.75
CA VAL A 120 0.92 -3.90 17.41
C VAL A 120 0.07 -3.02 16.49
N ILE A 121 0.72 -2.21 15.67
CA ILE A 121 0.06 -1.45 14.61
C ILE A 121 -0.03 -2.34 13.38
N HIS A 122 -1.26 -2.56 12.92
CA HIS A 122 -1.54 -3.25 11.67
C HIS A 122 -2.21 -2.28 10.69
N MET A 123 -1.65 -2.16 9.49
CA MET A 123 -2.09 -1.21 8.46
C MET A 123 -2.49 -1.95 7.20
N VAL A 124 -3.62 -1.57 6.62
CA VAL A 124 -4.01 -1.99 5.27
C VAL A 124 -3.68 -0.86 4.30
N SER A 125 -3.00 -1.16 3.22
CA SER A 125 -2.56 -0.18 2.22
C SER A 125 -3.12 -0.48 0.84
N ALA A 126 -3.32 0.56 0.02
CA ALA A 126 -3.68 0.47 -1.38
C ALA A 126 -2.50 0.89 -2.25
N TRP A 127 -2.03 -0.02 -3.09
CA TRP A 127 -0.88 0.15 -3.98
C TRP A 127 -1.29 0.11 -5.44
N ALA A 128 -1.02 1.17 -6.19
CA ALA A 128 -1.22 1.24 -7.63
C ALA A 128 0.01 0.65 -8.35
N ASN A 129 -0.18 -0.46 -9.06
CA ASN A 129 0.93 -1.25 -9.60
C ASN A 129 1.63 -0.63 -10.80
N LYS A 130 0.89 0.06 -11.70
CA LYS A 130 1.47 0.70 -12.89
C LYS A 130 2.17 2.00 -12.53
N THR A 131 1.52 2.82 -11.72
CA THR A 131 2.08 4.11 -11.30
C THR A 131 3.13 3.97 -10.21
N GLY A 132 3.10 2.87 -9.44
CA GLY A 132 4.04 2.60 -8.36
C GLY A 132 3.85 3.53 -7.16
N ILE A 133 2.61 3.89 -6.83
CA ILE A 133 2.26 4.85 -5.77
C ILE A 133 1.32 4.23 -4.75
N VAL A 134 1.54 4.55 -3.48
CA VAL A 134 0.58 4.27 -2.39
C VAL A 134 -0.54 5.30 -2.48
N LEU A 135 -1.78 4.83 -2.61
CA LEU A 135 -2.96 5.67 -2.74
C LEU A 135 -3.54 6.10 -1.39
N GLY A 136 -3.37 5.28 -0.38
CA GLY A 136 -3.86 5.48 0.97
C GLY A 136 -3.57 4.26 1.84
N GLN A 137 -3.80 4.43 3.12
CA GLN A 137 -3.71 3.36 4.12
C GLN A 137 -4.82 3.52 5.16
N GLN A 138 -5.12 2.46 5.88
CA GLN A 138 -6.09 2.45 6.97
C GLN A 138 -5.57 1.56 8.11
N ARG A 139 -5.55 2.07 9.33
CA ARG A 139 -5.24 1.25 10.49
C ARG A 139 -6.36 0.26 10.76
N VAL A 140 -5.99 -0.97 11.08
CA VAL A 140 -6.90 -1.99 11.58
C VAL A 140 -7.13 -1.75 13.07
N ASP A 141 -8.38 -1.69 13.50
CA ASP A 141 -8.73 -1.53 14.91
C ASP A 141 -8.23 -2.72 15.73
N GLU A 142 -7.69 -2.46 16.93
CA GLU A 142 -7.09 -3.47 17.83
C GLU A 142 -8.00 -4.66 18.17
N LYS A 143 -9.31 -4.45 18.15
CA LYS A 143 -10.34 -5.47 18.45
C LYS A 143 -10.96 -6.08 17.21
N SER A 144 -10.41 -5.78 16.03
CA SER A 144 -10.93 -6.16 14.73
C SER A 144 -9.86 -6.88 13.89
N ASN A 145 -10.24 -7.24 12.68
CA ASN A 145 -9.34 -7.74 11.63
C ASN A 145 -9.37 -6.78 10.43
N GLU A 146 -8.68 -7.11 9.35
CA GLU A 146 -8.62 -6.28 8.14
C GLU A 146 -9.98 -6.08 7.44
N ILE A 147 -10.96 -6.96 7.68
CA ILE A 147 -12.23 -7.00 6.96
C ILE A 147 -12.98 -5.64 6.98
N PRO A 148 -13.11 -4.93 8.13
CA PRO A 148 -13.72 -3.60 8.14
C PRO A 148 -12.82 -2.50 7.58
N ALA A 149 -11.48 -2.65 7.63
CA ALA A 149 -10.54 -1.63 7.21
C ALA A 149 -10.51 -1.46 5.68
N VAL A 150 -10.68 -2.55 4.92
CA VAL A 150 -10.67 -2.49 3.44
C VAL A 150 -11.81 -1.65 2.87
N PRO A 151 -13.09 -1.81 3.27
CA PRO A 151 -14.15 -0.89 2.83
C PRO A 151 -13.90 0.57 3.22
N GLN A 152 -13.34 0.84 4.42
CA GLN A 152 -13.00 2.20 4.87
C GLN A 152 -11.88 2.79 4.00
N LEU A 153 -10.85 2.02 3.69
CA LEU A 153 -9.79 2.44 2.77
C LEU A 153 -10.34 2.73 1.37
N LEU A 154 -11.22 1.88 0.85
CA LEU A 154 -11.89 2.11 -0.43
C LEU A 154 -12.73 3.39 -0.42
N ASP A 155 -13.37 3.77 0.71
CA ASP A 155 -14.07 5.05 0.81
C ASP A 155 -13.13 6.25 0.77
N LEU A 156 -11.95 6.10 1.33
CA LEU A 156 -10.96 7.16 1.44
C LEU A 156 -10.27 7.46 0.10
N ILE A 157 -9.91 6.41 -0.66
CA ILE A 157 -9.20 6.56 -1.94
C ILE A 157 -10.17 6.83 -3.10
N ASP A 158 -9.69 7.63 -4.06
CA ASP A 158 -10.44 7.93 -5.28
C ASP A 158 -9.96 7.03 -6.43
N VAL A 159 -10.64 5.91 -6.59
CA VAL A 159 -10.38 4.94 -7.65
C VAL A 159 -11.65 4.63 -8.41
N GLN A 160 -11.57 4.60 -9.75
CA GLN A 160 -12.65 4.25 -10.66
C GLN A 160 -12.07 3.49 -11.85
N ASN A 161 -12.86 2.60 -12.43
CA ASN A 161 -12.51 1.81 -13.64
C ASN A 161 -11.19 1.02 -13.51
N CYS A 162 -10.76 0.74 -12.27
CA CYS A 162 -9.57 -0.03 -11.93
C CYS A 162 -9.91 -1.50 -11.66
N THR A 163 -8.89 -2.33 -11.51
CA THR A 163 -9.05 -3.69 -10.98
C THR A 163 -8.45 -3.75 -9.57
N ILE A 164 -9.28 -4.02 -8.57
CA ILE A 164 -8.83 -4.19 -7.18
C ILE A 164 -8.44 -5.65 -6.95
N THR A 165 -7.26 -5.88 -6.37
CA THR A 165 -6.83 -7.22 -5.96
C THR A 165 -6.65 -7.28 -4.45
N SER A 166 -7.00 -8.40 -3.84
CA SER A 166 -6.83 -8.58 -2.40
C SER A 166 -6.64 -10.06 -2.06
N ASP A 167 -6.11 -10.30 -0.88
CA ASP A 167 -5.97 -11.64 -0.31
C ASP A 167 -7.32 -12.27 0.09
N ALA A 168 -7.27 -13.52 0.55
CA ALA A 168 -8.46 -14.27 0.87
C ALA A 168 -9.21 -13.76 2.12
N MET A 169 -8.56 -13.12 3.09
CA MET A 169 -9.22 -12.57 4.26
C MET A 169 -10.26 -11.53 3.86
N ASN A 170 -9.96 -10.78 2.82
CA ASN A 170 -10.79 -9.71 2.26
C ASN A 170 -11.85 -10.21 1.24
N CYS A 171 -11.95 -11.54 1.03
CA CYS A 171 -13.01 -12.18 0.24
C CYS A 171 -14.32 -12.12 1.02
N GLN A 172 -15.01 -10.97 0.96
CA GLN A 172 -16.23 -10.67 1.70
C GLN A 172 -17.26 -10.00 0.79
N LYS A 173 -18.55 -10.35 0.95
CA LYS A 173 -19.66 -9.80 0.15
C LYS A 173 -19.71 -8.26 0.21
N LYS A 174 -19.49 -7.67 1.39
CA LYS A 174 -19.43 -6.20 1.57
C LYS A 174 -18.25 -5.56 0.84
N THR A 175 -17.10 -6.23 0.81
CA THR A 175 -15.91 -5.74 0.12
C THR A 175 -16.15 -5.69 -1.40
N VAL A 176 -16.66 -6.79 -2.00
CA VAL A 176 -16.93 -6.81 -3.44
C VAL A 176 -18.03 -5.82 -3.83
N GLN A 177 -19.08 -5.67 -3.00
CA GLN A 177 -20.10 -4.66 -3.19
C GLN A 177 -19.49 -3.26 -3.26
N LYS A 178 -18.61 -2.92 -2.29
CA LYS A 178 -17.96 -1.62 -2.22
C LYS A 178 -17.06 -1.34 -3.43
N ILE A 179 -16.34 -2.36 -3.92
CA ILE A 179 -15.53 -2.27 -5.13
C ILE A 179 -16.42 -1.97 -6.33
N ARG A 180 -17.54 -2.67 -6.48
CA ARG A 180 -18.48 -2.47 -7.60
C ARG A 180 -19.20 -1.12 -7.55
N GLU A 181 -19.51 -0.59 -6.36
CA GLU A 181 -20.05 0.76 -6.18
C GLU A 181 -19.11 1.85 -6.74
N LYS A 182 -17.80 1.58 -6.77
CA LYS A 182 -16.77 2.47 -7.37
C LYS A 182 -16.54 2.21 -8.87
N ASN A 183 -17.36 1.42 -9.52
CA ASN A 183 -17.16 0.98 -10.91
C ASN A 183 -15.81 0.26 -11.15
N CYS A 184 -15.23 -0.33 -10.11
CA CYS A 184 -14.01 -1.12 -10.22
C CYS A 184 -14.29 -2.59 -10.42
N ASN A 185 -13.39 -3.29 -11.12
CA ASN A 185 -13.34 -4.74 -11.17
C ASN A 185 -12.58 -5.30 -9.96
N TYR A 186 -12.67 -6.61 -9.75
CA TYR A 186 -11.92 -7.27 -8.70
C TYR A 186 -11.37 -8.63 -9.13
N VAL A 187 -10.26 -9.01 -8.51
CA VAL A 187 -9.69 -10.37 -8.47
C VAL A 187 -9.30 -10.62 -7.02
N ILE A 188 -10.06 -11.45 -6.32
CA ILE A 188 -9.87 -11.71 -4.89
C ILE A 188 -9.58 -13.19 -4.68
N CYS A 189 -8.53 -13.50 -3.92
CA CYS A 189 -8.19 -14.88 -3.60
C CYS A 189 -9.30 -15.50 -2.75
N LEU A 190 -9.61 -16.78 -3.01
CA LEU A 190 -10.64 -17.55 -2.32
C LEU A 190 -9.98 -18.67 -1.53
N LYS A 191 -10.29 -18.80 -0.25
CA LYS A 191 -9.80 -19.83 0.66
C LYS A 191 -10.90 -20.29 1.61
N GLY A 192 -10.57 -21.15 2.57
CA GLY A 192 -11.49 -21.74 3.52
C GLY A 192 -12.26 -20.78 4.45
N ASN A 193 -11.99 -19.47 4.45
CA ASN A 193 -12.85 -18.48 5.10
C ASN A 193 -14.21 -18.31 4.42
N GLN A 194 -14.34 -18.78 3.17
CA GLN A 194 -15.59 -18.97 2.42
C GLN A 194 -15.68 -20.46 2.02
N GLU A 195 -15.81 -21.34 3.02
CA GLU A 195 -15.59 -22.79 2.91
C GLU A 195 -16.41 -23.41 1.77
N THR A 196 -17.73 -23.24 1.77
CA THR A 196 -18.61 -23.83 0.75
C THR A 196 -18.23 -23.37 -0.66
N LEU A 197 -18.08 -22.06 -0.87
CA LEU A 197 -17.71 -21.53 -2.19
C LEU A 197 -16.32 -21.98 -2.62
N HIS A 198 -15.36 -22.06 -1.68
CA HIS A 198 -14.01 -22.53 -1.97
C HIS A 198 -14.00 -24.00 -2.43
N ASP A 199 -14.74 -24.87 -1.72
CA ASP A 199 -14.78 -26.31 -2.01
C ASP A 199 -15.50 -26.57 -3.34
N ASP A 200 -16.57 -25.86 -3.60
CA ASP A 200 -17.31 -25.95 -4.86
C ASP A 200 -16.43 -25.50 -6.05
N VAL A 201 -15.75 -24.36 -5.93
CA VAL A 201 -14.82 -23.87 -6.95
C VAL A 201 -13.65 -24.83 -7.18
N LYS A 202 -13.09 -25.36 -6.11
CA LYS A 202 -12.03 -26.38 -6.17
C LYS A 202 -12.51 -27.63 -6.90
N LEU A 203 -13.67 -28.14 -6.52
CA LEU A 203 -14.26 -29.33 -7.17
C LEU A 203 -14.52 -29.09 -8.66
N TYR A 204 -14.98 -27.90 -9.05
CA TYR A 204 -15.17 -27.55 -10.46
C TYR A 204 -13.87 -27.70 -11.25
N PHE A 205 -12.78 -27.09 -10.81
CA PHE A 205 -11.49 -27.15 -11.51
C PHE A 205 -10.89 -28.56 -11.50
N GLU A 206 -10.99 -29.30 -10.40
CA GLU A 206 -10.54 -30.71 -10.34
C GLU A 206 -11.32 -31.60 -11.30
N THR A 207 -12.62 -31.36 -11.47
CA THR A 207 -13.47 -32.12 -12.41
C THR A 207 -13.17 -31.72 -13.85
N ALA A 208 -13.00 -30.44 -14.12
CA ALA A 208 -12.66 -29.92 -15.44
C ALA A 208 -11.29 -30.46 -15.94
N GLU A 209 -10.36 -30.74 -15.02
CA GLU A 209 -9.07 -31.36 -15.36
C GLU A 209 -9.22 -32.84 -15.74
N LYS A 210 -10.16 -33.58 -15.08
CA LYS A 210 -10.42 -34.99 -15.36
C LYS A 210 -11.23 -35.20 -16.64
N GLU A 211 -12.05 -34.21 -17.02
CA GLU A 211 -12.94 -34.27 -18.19
C GLU A 211 -12.65 -33.13 -19.18
N PRO A 212 -11.47 -33.17 -19.87
CA PRO A 212 -11.06 -32.09 -20.76
C PRO A 212 -12.07 -31.87 -21.91
N GLY A 213 -12.47 -30.61 -22.09
CA GLY A 213 -13.39 -30.18 -23.15
C GLY A 213 -14.87 -30.22 -22.79
N PHE A 214 -15.24 -30.76 -21.62
CA PHE A 214 -16.61 -30.72 -21.13
C PHE A 214 -16.90 -29.38 -20.42
N TYR A 215 -15.96 -28.90 -19.64
CA TYR A 215 -16.07 -27.63 -18.90
C TYR A 215 -15.41 -26.48 -19.69
N PRO A 216 -16.10 -25.35 -19.89
CA PRO A 216 -15.56 -24.21 -20.63
C PRO A 216 -14.46 -23.52 -19.81
N LEU A 217 -13.22 -23.64 -20.23
CA LEU A 217 -12.04 -23.02 -19.59
C LEU A 217 -11.25 -22.18 -20.60
N SER A 218 -11.08 -20.90 -20.29
CA SER A 218 -10.06 -20.06 -20.91
C SER A 218 -8.73 -20.25 -20.16
N LYS A 219 -7.61 -20.35 -20.90
CA LYS A 219 -6.30 -20.64 -20.32
C LYS A 219 -5.20 -19.72 -20.89
N THR A 220 -4.29 -19.29 -20.03
CA THR A 220 -3.03 -18.66 -20.41
C THR A 220 -1.92 -19.10 -19.45
N SER A 221 -0.64 -18.88 -19.81
CA SER A 221 0.47 -19.27 -18.95
C SER A 221 1.66 -18.34 -19.10
N THR A 222 2.47 -18.28 -18.03
CA THR A 222 3.76 -17.57 -18.00
C THR A 222 4.86 -18.51 -17.53
N LEU A 223 6.09 -18.29 -18.00
CA LEU A 223 7.28 -19.04 -17.60
C LEU A 223 8.39 -18.04 -17.25
N ASP A 224 8.78 -18.02 -15.99
CA ASP A 224 9.86 -17.19 -15.47
C ASP A 224 11.07 -18.08 -15.12
N LYS A 225 12.27 -17.65 -15.54
CA LYS A 225 13.54 -18.31 -15.19
C LYS A 225 14.48 -17.29 -14.58
N GLY A 226 14.94 -17.54 -13.37
CA GLY A 226 15.89 -16.64 -12.70
C GLY A 226 16.25 -17.11 -11.28
N HIS A 227 17.36 -16.63 -10.78
CA HIS A 227 17.82 -16.92 -9.41
C HIS A 227 17.85 -18.42 -9.04
N GLY A 228 18.28 -19.28 -9.98
CA GLY A 228 18.36 -20.74 -9.76
C GLY A 228 17.02 -21.47 -9.73
N ARG A 229 15.92 -20.82 -10.15
CA ARG A 229 14.58 -21.42 -10.15
C ARG A 229 13.86 -21.23 -11.48
N ILE A 230 12.95 -22.15 -11.76
CA ILE A 230 11.98 -22.07 -12.85
C ILE A 230 10.60 -21.99 -12.22
N GLU A 231 9.82 -20.99 -12.61
CA GLU A 231 8.43 -20.81 -12.17
C GLU A 231 7.51 -20.77 -13.39
N LYS A 232 6.66 -21.78 -13.52
CA LYS A 232 5.56 -21.84 -14.49
C LYS A 232 4.28 -21.48 -13.76
N ARG A 233 3.50 -20.54 -14.30
CA ARG A 233 2.14 -20.22 -13.82
C ARG A 233 1.16 -20.45 -14.94
N GLU A 234 0.13 -21.22 -14.65
CA GLU A 234 -0.99 -21.48 -15.53
C GLU A 234 -2.23 -20.86 -14.92
N TYR A 235 -2.94 -20.06 -15.70
CA TYR A 235 -4.11 -19.32 -15.29
C TYR A 235 -5.31 -19.90 -16.03
N PHE A 236 -6.33 -20.24 -15.29
CA PHE A 236 -7.58 -20.80 -15.79
C PHE A 236 -8.73 -19.89 -15.35
N LEU A 237 -9.66 -19.64 -16.25
CA LEU A 237 -10.83 -18.79 -15.99
C LEU A 237 -12.06 -19.42 -16.64
N THR A 238 -13.18 -19.40 -15.91
CA THR A 238 -14.48 -19.77 -16.45
C THR A 238 -15.56 -18.79 -16.06
N THR A 239 -16.46 -18.51 -16.99
CA THR A 239 -17.70 -17.75 -16.77
C THR A 239 -18.91 -18.67 -16.54
N ASP A 240 -18.72 -19.99 -16.55
CA ASP A 240 -19.74 -20.97 -16.21
C ASP A 240 -19.88 -21.04 -14.68
N ILE A 241 -20.72 -20.17 -14.15
CA ILE A 241 -20.90 -19.95 -12.70
C ILE A 241 -22.38 -19.99 -12.25
N GLU A 242 -23.30 -20.39 -13.13
CA GLU A 242 -24.73 -20.45 -12.82
C GLU A 242 -25.05 -21.45 -11.70
N TRP A 243 -24.19 -22.44 -11.51
CA TRP A 243 -24.31 -23.47 -10.49
C TRP A 243 -23.89 -22.99 -9.08
N ILE A 244 -23.26 -21.83 -8.95
CA ILE A 244 -22.80 -21.29 -7.64
C ILE A 244 -24.04 -20.88 -6.84
N GLU A 245 -24.22 -21.51 -5.69
CA GLU A 245 -25.28 -21.15 -4.76
C GLU A 245 -25.06 -19.74 -4.20
N ASN A 246 -26.13 -18.97 -4.09
CA ASN A 246 -26.10 -17.58 -3.59
C ASN A 246 -25.15 -16.63 -4.39
N ARG A 247 -24.90 -16.92 -5.67
CA ARG A 247 -24.10 -16.07 -6.57
C ARG A 247 -24.52 -14.59 -6.51
N ASP A 248 -25.80 -14.31 -6.45
CA ASP A 248 -26.36 -12.96 -6.47
C ASP A 248 -25.97 -12.11 -5.25
N GLU A 249 -25.50 -12.75 -4.16
CA GLU A 249 -24.96 -12.06 -3.00
C GLU A 249 -23.53 -11.53 -3.24
N TRP A 250 -22.86 -11.99 -4.29
CA TRP A 250 -21.53 -11.57 -4.70
C TRP A 250 -21.62 -10.55 -5.83
N SER A 251 -21.70 -9.28 -5.49
CA SER A 251 -21.88 -8.18 -6.45
C SER A 251 -20.88 -8.25 -7.59
N GLY A 252 -21.37 -8.43 -8.83
CA GLY A 252 -20.54 -8.48 -10.03
C GLY A 252 -19.64 -9.71 -10.15
N LEU A 253 -19.96 -10.83 -9.50
CA LEU A 253 -19.29 -12.11 -9.74
C LEU A 253 -19.66 -12.60 -11.15
N ASN A 254 -18.68 -12.56 -12.07
CA ASN A 254 -18.85 -12.94 -13.47
C ASN A 254 -18.03 -14.18 -13.85
N ALA A 255 -17.02 -14.51 -13.05
CA ALA A 255 -16.15 -15.65 -13.31
C ALA A 255 -15.47 -16.15 -12.03
N ILE A 256 -15.00 -17.39 -12.07
CA ILE A 256 -14.08 -17.98 -11.13
C ILE A 256 -12.76 -18.30 -11.82
N GLY A 257 -11.66 -18.19 -11.09
CA GLY A 257 -10.33 -18.44 -11.63
C GLY A 257 -9.50 -19.38 -10.76
N MET A 258 -8.56 -20.05 -11.40
CA MET A 258 -7.52 -20.84 -10.72
C MET A 258 -6.15 -20.45 -11.27
N VAL A 259 -5.17 -20.32 -10.36
CA VAL A 259 -3.76 -20.15 -10.71
C VAL A 259 -2.98 -21.34 -10.18
N ARG A 260 -2.42 -22.14 -11.09
CA ARG A 260 -1.49 -23.24 -10.77
C ARG A 260 -0.06 -22.72 -10.90
N SER A 261 0.66 -22.73 -9.80
CA SER A 261 2.07 -22.33 -9.74
C SER A 261 2.95 -23.57 -9.58
N THR A 262 3.74 -23.90 -10.60
CA THR A 262 4.76 -24.95 -10.55
C THR A 262 6.12 -24.29 -10.37
N ARG A 263 6.83 -24.63 -9.30
CA ARG A 263 8.15 -24.10 -8.97
C ARG A 263 9.15 -25.23 -8.91
N ILE A 264 10.25 -25.09 -9.65
CA ILE A 264 11.36 -26.05 -9.67
C ILE A 264 12.60 -25.33 -9.12
N VAL A 265 13.15 -25.88 -8.02
CA VAL A 265 14.38 -25.41 -7.36
C VAL A 265 15.22 -26.64 -7.08
N ASP A 266 16.47 -26.65 -7.53
CA ASP A 266 17.42 -27.78 -7.31
C ASP A 266 16.78 -29.15 -7.62
N GLU A 267 16.13 -29.27 -8.81
CA GLU A 267 15.42 -30.45 -9.29
C GLU A 267 14.18 -30.87 -8.46
N THR A 268 13.84 -30.12 -7.43
CA THR A 268 12.63 -30.38 -6.65
C THR A 268 11.47 -29.55 -7.20
N GLU A 269 10.39 -30.23 -7.58
CA GLU A 269 9.16 -29.62 -8.07
C GLU A 269 8.15 -29.46 -6.94
N SER A 270 7.53 -28.28 -6.87
CA SER A 270 6.38 -28.01 -6.01
C SER A 270 5.26 -27.38 -6.84
N VAL A 271 4.02 -27.81 -6.57
CA VAL A 271 2.81 -27.30 -7.24
C VAL A 271 1.86 -26.74 -6.19
N GLU A 272 1.32 -25.54 -6.45
CA GLU A 272 0.33 -24.89 -5.61
C GLU A 272 -0.81 -24.38 -6.47
N ASP A 273 -2.06 -24.70 -6.10
CA ASP A 273 -3.26 -24.19 -6.72
C ASP A 273 -3.90 -23.13 -5.82
N ARG A 274 -4.26 -21.99 -6.40
CA ARG A 274 -4.98 -20.89 -5.74
C ARG A 274 -6.25 -20.57 -6.50
N TYR A 275 -7.34 -20.39 -5.79
CA TYR A 275 -8.66 -20.12 -6.36
C TYR A 275 -9.04 -18.66 -6.15
N PHE A 276 -9.87 -18.14 -7.06
CA PHE A 276 -10.24 -16.72 -7.09
C PHE A 276 -11.69 -16.54 -7.49
N ILE A 277 -12.31 -15.49 -6.94
CA ILE A 277 -13.53 -14.90 -7.46
C ILE A 277 -13.17 -13.62 -8.21
N THR A 278 -13.88 -13.33 -9.30
CA THR A 278 -13.58 -12.15 -10.12
C THR A 278 -14.79 -11.63 -10.89
N SER A 279 -14.78 -10.31 -11.14
CA SER A 279 -15.71 -9.67 -12.07
C SER A 279 -15.19 -9.64 -13.52
N LEU A 280 -13.90 -10.02 -13.73
CA LEU A 280 -13.29 -10.09 -15.05
C LEU A 280 -13.71 -11.35 -15.77
N THR A 281 -13.91 -11.24 -17.09
CA THR A 281 -14.24 -12.38 -17.98
C THR A 281 -13.15 -12.70 -18.99
N ASP A 282 -12.09 -11.89 -19.02
CA ASP A 282 -10.92 -12.09 -19.86
C ASP A 282 -9.77 -12.71 -19.07
N VAL A 283 -9.22 -13.86 -19.52
CA VAL A 283 -8.18 -14.60 -18.83
C VAL A 283 -6.84 -13.87 -18.81
N GLN A 284 -6.56 -13.00 -19.78
CA GLN A 284 -5.33 -12.22 -19.80
C GLN A 284 -5.36 -11.13 -18.72
N LEU A 285 -6.47 -10.39 -18.62
CA LEU A 285 -6.67 -9.41 -17.56
C LEU A 285 -6.66 -10.07 -16.16
N PHE A 286 -7.31 -11.23 -16.02
CA PHE A 286 -7.27 -12.02 -14.79
C PHE A 286 -5.84 -12.40 -14.42
N SER A 287 -5.07 -12.94 -15.37
CA SER A 287 -3.69 -13.39 -15.14
C SER A 287 -2.79 -12.23 -14.74
N GLU A 288 -2.94 -11.06 -15.38
CA GLU A 288 -2.20 -9.85 -15.05
C GLU A 288 -2.53 -9.37 -13.63
N ALA A 289 -3.82 -9.29 -13.28
CA ALA A 289 -4.26 -8.84 -11.96
C ALA A 289 -3.80 -9.80 -10.86
N ALA A 290 -4.00 -11.11 -11.02
CA ALA A 290 -3.55 -12.12 -10.06
C ALA A 290 -2.03 -12.08 -9.86
N ARG A 291 -1.24 -11.87 -10.94
CA ARG A 291 0.22 -11.77 -10.86
C ARG A 291 0.68 -10.49 -10.19
N LYS A 292 0.05 -9.36 -10.48
CA LYS A 292 0.42 -8.04 -9.95
C LYS A 292 0.03 -7.83 -8.50
N HIS A 293 -0.87 -8.65 -7.94
CA HIS A 293 -1.19 -8.59 -6.50
C HIS A 293 0.08 -8.66 -5.63
N TRP A 294 1.04 -9.52 -5.97
CA TRP A 294 2.34 -9.61 -5.28
C TRP A 294 3.21 -8.35 -5.38
N GLY A 295 2.80 -7.40 -6.23
CA GLY A 295 3.48 -6.11 -6.36
C GLY A 295 3.47 -5.30 -5.07
N ILE A 296 2.42 -5.41 -4.25
CA ILE A 296 2.32 -4.70 -2.97
C ILE A 296 3.37 -5.20 -1.97
N GLU A 297 3.55 -6.53 -1.85
CA GLU A 297 4.58 -7.09 -0.97
C GLU A 297 5.99 -6.69 -1.42
N ASN A 298 6.30 -6.83 -2.71
CA ASN A 298 7.64 -6.63 -3.25
C ASN A 298 8.04 -5.15 -3.42
N ASN A 299 7.07 -4.28 -3.75
CA ASN A 299 7.35 -2.88 -4.08
C ASN A 299 6.95 -1.90 -2.98
N LEU A 300 6.05 -2.29 -2.07
CA LEU A 300 5.65 -1.47 -0.94
C LEU A 300 6.22 -2.03 0.36
N HIS A 301 5.76 -3.19 0.84
CA HIS A 301 6.10 -3.72 2.17
C HIS A 301 7.60 -3.94 2.31
N TRP A 302 8.21 -4.68 1.37
CA TRP A 302 9.66 -4.87 1.36
C TRP A 302 10.46 -3.55 1.29
N CYS A 303 9.97 -2.56 0.51
CA CYS A 303 10.62 -1.25 0.45
C CYS A 303 10.55 -0.49 1.79
N LEU A 304 9.43 -0.57 2.49
CA LEU A 304 9.27 0.05 3.82
C LEU A 304 10.21 -0.59 4.83
N ASP A 305 10.38 -1.91 4.80
CA ASP A 305 11.27 -2.61 5.73
C ASP A 305 12.74 -2.38 5.41
N VAL A 306 13.14 -2.54 4.15
CA VAL A 306 14.56 -2.49 3.77
C VAL A 306 15.10 -1.05 3.65
N ASN A 307 14.26 -0.10 3.21
CA ASN A 307 14.72 1.27 2.99
C ASN A 307 14.31 2.25 4.11
N PHE A 308 13.26 1.96 4.88
CA PHE A 308 12.75 2.86 5.92
C PHE A 308 12.77 2.23 7.31
N ASP A 309 13.31 1.01 7.44
CA ASP A 309 13.42 0.27 8.70
C ASP A 309 12.11 0.22 9.50
N GLU A 310 10.98 0.08 8.77
CA GLU A 310 9.66 0.24 9.37
C GLU A 310 9.36 -0.81 10.43
N ASP A 311 9.76 -2.06 10.21
CA ASP A 311 9.54 -3.15 11.15
C ASP A 311 10.30 -2.99 12.47
N ASN A 312 11.38 -2.21 12.48
CA ASN A 312 12.12 -1.88 13.70
C ASN A 312 11.66 -0.58 14.38
N CYS A 313 10.59 0.05 13.85
CA CYS A 313 10.06 1.30 14.38
C CYS A 313 9.52 1.15 15.80
N ARG A 314 10.14 1.82 16.77
CA ARG A 314 9.75 1.85 18.18
C ARG A 314 9.03 3.12 18.61
N MET A 315 8.50 3.88 17.65
CA MET A 315 7.71 5.09 17.92
C MET A 315 6.27 4.71 18.23
N ARG A 316 5.96 4.45 19.50
CA ARG A 316 4.72 3.79 19.96
C ARG A 316 3.75 4.74 20.65
N LYS A 317 4.21 5.94 21.06
CA LYS A 317 3.41 6.85 21.87
C LYS A 317 2.17 7.34 21.11
N ASP A 318 0.99 7.00 21.61
CA ASP A 318 -0.31 7.40 21.07
C ASP A 318 -0.36 7.22 19.53
N ASN A 319 -0.64 8.28 18.76
CA ASN A 319 -0.75 8.22 17.30
C ASN A 319 0.60 8.31 16.57
N SER A 320 1.74 8.42 17.27
CA SER A 320 3.02 8.75 16.62
C SER A 320 3.50 7.68 15.64
N GLY A 321 3.27 6.40 15.92
CA GLY A 321 3.65 5.30 15.03
C GLY A 321 2.86 5.28 13.74
N GLU A 322 1.52 5.43 13.84
CA GLU A 322 0.62 5.49 12.69
C GLU A 322 0.89 6.72 11.82
N ASN A 323 1.05 7.89 12.44
CA ASN A 323 1.38 9.11 11.73
C ASN A 323 2.72 9.03 11.02
N LEU A 324 3.71 8.33 11.61
CA LEU A 324 5.01 8.15 10.96
C LEU A 324 4.92 7.19 9.77
N ALA A 325 4.06 6.17 9.82
CA ALA A 325 3.80 5.31 8.66
C ALA A 325 3.28 6.15 7.47
N VAL A 326 2.36 7.11 7.70
CA VAL A 326 1.93 8.07 6.66
C VAL A 326 3.13 8.85 6.10
N ILE A 327 4.02 9.37 6.95
CA ILE A 327 5.20 10.12 6.51
C ILE A 327 6.14 9.25 5.66
N ARG A 328 6.31 7.96 6.00
CA ARG A 328 7.10 7.01 5.21
C ARG A 328 6.48 6.75 3.84
N HIS A 329 5.15 6.60 3.77
CA HIS A 329 4.44 6.46 2.49
C HIS A 329 4.59 7.72 1.61
N ILE A 330 4.54 8.91 2.20
CA ILE A 330 4.83 10.16 1.48
C ILE A 330 6.26 10.13 0.92
N ALA A 331 7.25 9.79 1.73
CA ALA A 331 8.65 9.71 1.29
C ALA A 331 8.87 8.66 0.19
N LEU A 332 8.21 7.50 0.30
CA LEU A 332 8.21 6.45 -0.72
C LEU A 332 7.61 6.96 -2.03
N ASN A 333 6.44 7.59 -1.98
CA ASN A 333 5.79 8.17 -3.16
C ASN A 333 6.64 9.25 -3.83
N LEU A 334 7.34 10.08 -3.06
CA LEU A 334 8.29 11.07 -3.58
C LEU A 334 9.41 10.40 -4.39
N TYR A 335 9.97 9.30 -3.89
CA TYR A 335 11.01 8.58 -4.62
C TYR A 335 10.49 7.86 -5.86
N LYS A 336 9.27 7.31 -5.80
CA LYS A 336 8.66 6.59 -6.93
C LYS A 336 8.25 7.55 -8.04
N SER A 337 7.67 8.71 -7.69
CA SER A 337 7.30 9.75 -8.67
C SER A 337 8.50 10.46 -9.28
N PHE A 338 9.67 10.48 -8.59
CA PHE A 338 10.89 11.10 -9.10
C PHE A 338 11.64 10.15 -10.05
N THR A 339 11.19 10.08 -11.31
CA THR A 339 11.74 9.18 -12.35
C THR A 339 12.87 9.77 -13.18
N LYS A 340 13.18 11.06 -13.00
CA LYS A 340 14.17 11.81 -13.77
C LYS A 340 15.61 11.29 -13.69
N VAL A 341 15.91 10.48 -12.65
CA VAL A 341 17.23 9.88 -12.46
C VAL A 341 17.08 8.37 -12.27
N LYS A 342 17.78 7.60 -13.10
CA LYS A 342 17.80 6.14 -13.00
C LYS A 342 18.71 5.69 -11.86
N MET A 343 18.17 5.62 -10.65
CA MET A 343 18.85 5.19 -9.43
C MET A 343 17.93 4.27 -8.62
N SER A 344 18.52 3.33 -7.86
CA SER A 344 17.77 2.55 -6.88
C SER A 344 17.23 3.46 -5.76
N MET A 345 16.18 3.04 -5.06
CA MET A 345 15.61 3.81 -3.95
C MET A 345 16.65 4.04 -2.85
N LYS A 346 17.41 3.02 -2.49
CA LYS A 346 18.51 3.12 -1.53
C LYS A 346 19.55 4.18 -1.93
N ALA A 347 19.93 4.23 -3.22
CA ALA A 347 20.86 5.21 -3.72
C ALA A 347 20.26 6.64 -3.75
N LYS A 348 18.98 6.79 -4.12
CA LYS A 348 18.27 8.08 -4.02
C LYS A 348 18.24 8.58 -2.57
N ARG A 349 17.88 7.70 -1.63
CA ARG A 349 17.80 8.01 -0.20
C ARG A 349 19.17 8.42 0.36
N PHE A 350 20.22 7.65 0.05
CA PHE A 350 21.59 8.00 0.43
C PHE A 350 22.00 9.36 -0.13
N ARG A 351 21.71 9.64 -1.38
CA ARG A 351 22.03 10.95 -1.98
C ARG A 351 21.26 12.10 -1.32
N CYS A 352 19.99 11.92 -1.00
CA CYS A 352 19.20 12.93 -0.26
C CYS A 352 19.76 13.28 1.11
N SER A 353 20.54 12.40 1.76
CA SER A 353 21.10 12.66 3.09
C SER A 353 22.18 13.75 3.10
N PHE A 354 22.92 13.95 2.01
CA PHE A 354 24.03 14.90 1.92
C PHE A 354 23.89 15.95 0.79
N ASP A 355 23.05 15.70 -0.22
CA ASP A 355 22.86 16.60 -1.37
C ASP A 355 21.51 17.32 -1.21
N ASP A 356 21.53 18.52 -0.64
CA ASP A 356 20.32 19.34 -0.41
C ASP A 356 19.59 19.68 -1.72
N HIS A 357 20.34 19.93 -2.79
CA HIS A 357 19.76 20.24 -4.08
C HIS A 357 18.99 19.01 -4.64
N PHE A 358 19.59 17.82 -4.51
CA PHE A 358 18.91 16.60 -4.93
C PHE A 358 17.66 16.30 -4.09
N LEU A 359 17.73 16.48 -2.77
CA LEU A 359 16.57 16.34 -1.88
C LEU A 359 15.44 17.31 -2.29
N CYS A 360 15.76 18.57 -2.53
CA CYS A 360 14.78 19.55 -2.98
C CYS A 360 14.13 19.13 -4.30
N ASN A 361 14.90 18.62 -5.25
CA ASN A 361 14.38 18.13 -6.53
C ASN A 361 13.43 16.94 -6.33
N VAL A 362 13.74 16.01 -5.43
CA VAL A 362 12.87 14.87 -5.07
C VAL A 362 11.56 15.38 -4.47
N ILE A 363 11.61 16.27 -3.45
CA ILE A 363 10.42 16.75 -2.75
C ILE A 363 9.55 17.63 -3.63
N LEU A 364 10.14 18.46 -4.48
CA LEU A 364 9.39 19.37 -5.37
C LEU A 364 9.01 18.72 -6.69
N ASN A 365 9.49 17.50 -6.95
CA ASN A 365 9.40 16.80 -8.24
C ASN A 365 9.85 17.67 -9.42
N LYS A 366 10.86 18.50 -9.21
CA LYS A 366 11.43 19.43 -10.20
C LYS A 366 12.90 19.10 -10.41
N PHE A 367 13.40 19.41 -11.60
CA PHE A 367 14.84 19.49 -11.87
C PHE A 367 15.16 20.99 -11.95
N CYS A 368 15.86 21.52 -10.97
CA CYS A 368 16.39 22.89 -11.00
C CYS A 368 17.84 22.87 -11.48
#